data_e22a50803c05b3808f635220ec9bfca0
#
_entry.id   e22a50803c05b3808f635220ec9bfca0
#
_cell.length_a   1.000
_cell.length_b   1.000
_cell.length_c   1.000
_cell.angle_alpha   90.00
_cell.angle_beta   90.00
_cell.angle_gamma   90.00
#
_symmetry.space_group_name_H-M   'P 1'
#
loop_
_entity.id
_entity.type
_entity.pdbx_description
1 polymer ?
#
loop_
_entity_poly.entity_id
_entity_poly.type
_entity_poly.pdbx_seq_one_letter_code
_entity_poly.pdbx_strand_id
1 'polypeptide(L)'
;ILSRKNIHKKEFDQETVRKLEDMAAAIDHAYDAMITNLNAAHKGELENVANAYNAEGRINNLRDYLRDAEIEAIESERKNYQTSVYYMDIISELEKMGDFIINISQNLEKVFIKR
;
A
#
# COMPACT_ATOMS: atom_id res chain seq x y z
N ILE A 1 2.19 -23.15 12.53
CA ILE A 1 1.84 -21.88 11.91
C ILE A 1 1.27 -20.87 12.90
N LEU A 2 0.35 -21.31 13.73
CA LEU A 2 -0.20 -20.42 14.75
C LEU A 2 0.86 -19.97 15.74
N SER A 3 1.75 -20.88 16.14
CA SER A 3 2.83 -20.54 17.04
C SER A 3 3.78 -19.53 16.41
N ARG A 4 4.12 -19.71 15.15
CA ARG A 4 4.98 -18.79 14.42
C ARG A 4 4.32 -17.41 14.30
N LYS A 5 3.04 -17.39 13.99
CA LYS A 5 2.29 -16.16 13.88
C LYS A 5 2.28 -15.40 15.22
N ASN A 6 2.14 -16.13 16.30
CA ASN A 6 2.15 -15.53 17.64
C ASN A 6 3.51 -14.96 17.99
N ILE A 7 4.59 -15.63 17.58
CA ILE A 7 5.94 -15.13 17.81
C ILE A 7 6.14 -13.81 17.07
N HIS A 8 5.74 -13.75 15.80
CA HIS A 8 5.87 -12.53 14.99
C HIS A 8 5.04 -11.40 15.61
N LYS A 9 3.86 -11.72 16.08
CA LYS A 9 2.99 -10.74 16.69
C LYS A 9 3.61 -10.13 17.94
N LYS A 10 4.36 -10.93 18.69
CA LYS A 10 5.08 -10.43 19.86
C LYS A 10 6.24 -9.52 19.48
N GLU A 11 6.82 -9.72 18.30
CA GLU A 11 7.96 -8.93 17.85
C GLU A 11 7.53 -7.56 17.31
N PHE A 12 6.29 -7.42 16.88
CA PHE A 12 5.78 -6.14 16.39
C PHE A 12 5.09 -5.41 17.53
N ASP A 13 5.53 -4.19 17.81
CA ASP A 13 4.88 -3.35 18.82
C ASP A 13 3.61 -2.71 18.23
N GLN A 14 2.86 -2.04 19.07
CA GLN A 14 1.61 -1.41 18.65
C GLN A 14 1.82 -0.33 17.60
N GLU A 15 2.90 0.39 17.70
CA GLU A 15 3.20 1.44 16.73
C GLU A 15 3.45 0.86 15.35
N THR A 16 4.20 -0.24 15.28
CA THR A 16 4.47 -0.93 14.03
C THR A 16 3.19 -1.46 13.39
N VAL A 17 2.33 -2.07 14.21
CA VAL A 17 1.05 -2.58 13.73
C VAL A 17 0.19 -1.44 13.19
N ARG A 18 0.17 -0.30 13.88
CA ARG A 18 -0.60 0.85 13.42
C ARG A 18 -0.09 1.38 12.09
N LYS A 19 1.22 1.40 11.90
CA LYS A 19 1.82 1.82 10.63
C LYS A 19 1.41 0.91 9.49
N LEU A 20 1.41 -0.40 9.74
CA LEU A 20 0.97 -1.37 8.74
C LEU A 20 -0.51 -1.21 8.43
N GLU A 21 -1.31 -0.91 9.44
CA GLU A 21 -2.74 -0.66 9.26
C GLU A 21 -2.97 0.60 8.42
N ASP A 22 -2.17 1.64 8.63
CA ASP A 22 -2.25 2.86 7.82
C ASP A 22 -1.96 2.57 6.35
N MET A 23 -0.96 1.74 6.09
CA MET A 23 -0.63 1.35 4.73
C MET A 23 -1.75 0.53 4.11
N ALA A 24 -2.32 -0.40 4.87
CA ALA A 24 -3.45 -1.21 4.40
C ALA A 24 -4.68 -0.34 4.10
N ALA A 25 -4.92 0.68 4.93
CA ALA A 25 -6.03 1.60 4.71
C ALA A 25 -5.83 2.42 3.42
N ALA A 26 -4.58 2.81 3.14
CA ALA A 26 -4.27 3.52 1.89
C ALA A 26 -4.51 2.63 0.68
N ILE A 27 -4.17 1.36 0.77
CA ILE A 27 -4.41 0.38 -0.29
C ILE A 27 -5.93 0.18 -0.50
N ASP A 28 -6.69 0.06 0.59
CA ASP A 28 -8.14 -0.05 0.52
C ASP A 28 -8.77 1.15 -0.20
N HIS A 29 -8.28 2.33 0.11
CA HIS A 29 -8.76 3.55 -0.53
C HIS A 29 -8.48 3.53 -2.04
N ALA A 30 -7.29 3.07 -2.42
CA ALA A 30 -6.92 2.93 -3.83
C ALA A 30 -7.79 1.89 -4.53
N TYR A 31 -8.08 0.80 -3.85
CA TYR A 31 -8.95 -0.24 -4.38
C TYR A 31 -10.36 0.31 -4.64
N ASP A 32 -10.89 1.09 -3.70
CA ASP A 32 -12.21 1.71 -3.86
C ASP A 32 -12.23 2.66 -5.06
N ALA A 33 -11.16 3.43 -5.25
CA ALA A 33 -11.04 4.30 -6.41
C ALA A 33 -11.05 3.50 -7.71
N MET A 34 -10.34 2.37 -7.72
CA MET A 34 -10.32 1.47 -8.88
C MET A 34 -11.72 0.95 -9.20
N ILE A 35 -12.45 0.49 -8.20
CA ILE A 35 -13.82 -0.03 -8.39
C ILE A 35 -14.74 1.08 -8.91
N THR A 36 -14.61 2.28 -8.36
CA THR A 36 -15.37 3.43 -8.83
C THR A 36 -15.12 3.69 -10.32
N ASN A 37 -13.86 3.64 -10.72
CA ASN A 37 -13.48 3.87 -12.11
C ASN A 37 -13.96 2.77 -13.03
N LEU A 38 -13.90 1.52 -12.59
CA LEU A 38 -14.40 0.39 -13.37
C LEU A 38 -15.90 0.52 -13.61
N ASN A 39 -16.65 0.90 -12.57
CA ASN A 39 -18.08 1.10 -12.70
C ASN A 39 -18.41 2.26 -13.63
N ALA A 40 -17.67 3.36 -13.53
CA ALA A 40 -17.86 4.50 -14.42
C ALA A 40 -17.55 4.14 -15.86
N ALA A 41 -16.49 3.38 -16.08
CA ALA A 41 -16.13 2.93 -17.44
C ALA A 41 -17.21 2.03 -18.02
N HIS A 42 -17.78 1.15 -17.21
CA HIS A 42 -18.85 0.26 -17.63
C HIS A 42 -20.07 1.05 -18.07
N LYS A 43 -20.36 2.15 -17.41
CA LYS A 43 -21.49 3.03 -17.74
C LYS A 43 -21.18 4.04 -18.84
N GLY A 44 -19.95 4.09 -19.30
CA GLY A 44 -19.52 5.07 -20.29
C GLY A 44 -19.39 6.47 -19.71
N GLU A 45 -19.17 6.58 -18.39
CA GLU A 45 -19.12 7.86 -17.68
C GLU A 45 -17.74 8.22 -17.15
N LEU A 46 -16.72 7.44 -17.47
CA LEU A 46 -15.38 7.69 -16.96
C LEU A 46 -14.76 8.91 -17.63
N GLU A 47 -14.47 9.94 -16.86
CA GLU A 47 -13.89 11.18 -17.38
C GLU A 47 -12.40 11.27 -17.12
N ASN A 48 -11.94 10.79 -15.99
CA ASN A 48 -10.52 10.77 -15.65
C ASN A 48 -10.29 9.74 -14.55
N VAL A 49 -9.02 9.47 -14.26
CA VAL A 49 -8.64 8.56 -13.18
C VAL A 49 -7.73 9.27 -12.17
N ALA A 50 -7.95 10.59 -11.98
CA ALA A 50 -7.16 11.37 -11.04
C ALA A 50 -7.22 10.81 -9.62
N ASN A 51 -8.36 10.26 -9.21
CA ASN A 51 -8.51 9.64 -7.90
C ASN A 51 -7.53 8.48 -7.69
N ALA A 52 -7.29 7.70 -8.73
CA ALA A 52 -6.33 6.59 -8.67
C ALA A 52 -4.90 7.09 -8.55
N TYR A 53 -4.53 8.13 -9.31
CA TYR A 53 -3.20 8.70 -9.23
C TYR A 53 -2.95 9.34 -7.87
N ASN A 54 -3.96 10.01 -7.31
CA ASN A 54 -3.86 10.59 -5.97
C ASN A 54 -3.66 9.51 -4.92
N ALA A 55 -4.40 8.41 -5.04
CA ALA A 55 -4.29 7.29 -4.11
C ALA A 55 -2.91 6.63 -4.21
N GLU A 56 -2.38 6.49 -5.43
CA GLU A 56 -1.03 5.94 -5.63
C GLU A 56 0.02 6.83 -4.98
N GLY A 57 -0.10 8.15 -5.17
CA GLY A 57 0.83 9.10 -4.57
C GLY A 57 0.86 8.96 -3.05
N ARG A 58 -0.31 8.78 -2.46
CA ARG A 58 -0.43 8.60 -1.01
C ARG A 58 0.24 7.30 -0.55
N ILE A 59 0.05 6.22 -1.29
CA ILE A 59 0.69 4.94 -0.99
C ILE A 59 2.21 5.08 -1.07
N ASN A 60 2.71 5.71 -2.12
CA ASN A 60 4.14 5.88 -2.33
C ASN A 60 4.78 6.73 -1.23
N ASN A 61 4.12 7.81 -0.85
CA ASN A 61 4.61 8.69 0.21
C ASN A 61 4.64 7.98 1.56
N LEU A 62 3.59 7.23 1.85
CA LEU A 62 3.51 6.47 3.09
C LEU A 62 4.56 5.37 3.12
N ARG A 63 4.74 4.66 2.01
CA ARG A 63 5.78 3.64 1.90
C ARG A 63 7.17 4.22 2.21
N ASP A 64 7.49 5.37 1.59
CA ASP A 64 8.79 5.98 1.79
C ASP A 64 8.98 6.41 3.24
N TYR A 65 7.95 7.01 3.82
CA TYR A 65 7.99 7.40 5.22
C TYR A 65 8.23 6.20 6.15
N LEU A 66 7.50 5.12 5.92
CA LEU A 66 7.61 3.93 6.76
C LEU A 66 8.97 3.24 6.60
N ARG A 67 9.49 3.21 5.38
CA ARG A 67 10.82 2.66 5.12
C ARG A 67 11.91 3.44 5.81
N ASP A 68 11.86 4.77 5.68
CA ASP A 68 12.87 5.64 6.26
C ASP A 68 12.86 5.55 7.78
N ALA A 69 11.67 5.51 8.38
CA ALA A 69 11.54 5.37 9.82
C ALA A 69 12.08 4.03 10.32
N GLU A 70 11.88 2.98 9.52
CA GLU A 70 12.37 1.65 9.89
C GLU A 70 13.88 1.55 9.79
N ILE A 71 14.46 2.12 8.75
CA ILE A 71 15.91 2.16 8.57
C ILE A 71 16.54 2.90 9.76
N GLU A 72 15.97 4.03 10.13
CA GLU A 72 16.46 4.78 11.28
C GLU A 72 16.39 3.97 12.57
N ALA A 73 15.32 3.21 12.76
CA ALA A 73 15.15 2.37 13.93
C ALA A 73 16.20 1.27 14.00
N ILE A 74 16.57 0.69 12.86
CA ILE A 74 17.62 -0.32 12.79
C ILE A 74 18.97 0.31 13.12
N GLU A 75 19.27 1.45 12.53
CA GLU A 75 20.54 2.15 12.71
C GLU A 75 20.74 2.60 14.14
N SER A 76 19.67 2.95 14.83
CA SER A 76 19.74 3.37 16.23
C SER A 76 19.64 2.20 17.20
N GLU A 77 19.60 1.00 16.68
CA GLU A 77 19.52 -0.25 17.46
C GLU A 77 18.26 -0.34 18.33
N ARG A 78 17.22 0.37 17.94
CA ARG A 78 15.94 0.31 18.64
C ARG A 78 15.10 -0.90 18.26
N LYS A 79 15.44 -1.53 17.15
CA LYS A 79 14.70 -2.69 16.66
C LYS A 79 15.62 -3.82 16.28
N ASN A 80 15.10 -5.02 16.43
CA ASN A 80 15.74 -6.23 15.97
C ASN A 80 15.74 -6.26 14.44
N TYR A 81 16.89 -6.56 13.85
CA TYR A 81 17.03 -6.60 12.40
C TYR A 81 16.05 -7.57 11.74
N GLN A 82 15.89 -8.75 12.33
CA GLN A 82 15.01 -9.77 11.76
C GLN A 82 13.53 -9.32 11.76
N THR A 83 13.09 -8.67 12.83
CA THR A 83 11.75 -8.11 12.89
C THR A 83 11.56 -7.06 11.80
N SER A 84 12.57 -6.24 11.58
CA SER A 84 12.52 -5.21 10.53
C SER A 84 12.46 -5.81 9.15
N VAL A 85 13.13 -6.93 8.91
CA VAL A 85 13.06 -7.63 7.62
C VAL A 85 11.62 -8.08 7.35
N TYR A 86 10.95 -8.68 8.32
CA TYR A 86 9.56 -9.07 8.16
C TYR A 86 8.65 -7.87 7.88
N TYR A 87 8.88 -6.79 8.60
CA TYR A 87 8.11 -5.56 8.42
C TYR A 87 8.28 -5.00 7.01
N MET A 88 9.52 -4.93 6.54
CA MET A 88 9.82 -4.43 5.20
C MET A 88 9.24 -5.33 4.11
N ASP A 89 9.22 -6.63 4.34
CA ASP A 89 8.61 -7.56 3.41
C ASP A 89 7.10 -7.31 3.28
N ILE A 90 6.43 -7.05 4.39
CA ILE A 90 5.01 -6.75 4.39
C ILE A 90 4.75 -5.45 3.61
N ILE A 91 5.55 -4.43 3.85
CA ILE A 91 5.44 -3.16 3.12
C ILE A 91 5.62 -3.38 1.61
N SER A 92 6.58 -4.20 1.23
CA SER A 92 6.82 -4.51 -0.18
C SER A 92 5.63 -5.22 -0.83
N GLU A 93 5.00 -6.14 -0.11
CA GLU A 93 3.81 -6.82 -0.63
C GLU A 93 2.64 -5.87 -0.79
N LEU A 94 2.45 -4.97 0.17
CA LEU A 94 1.40 -3.96 0.07
C LEU A 94 1.64 -3.01 -1.09
N GLU A 95 2.90 -2.66 -1.32
CA GLU A 95 3.27 -1.81 -2.45
C GLU A 95 2.93 -2.48 -3.78
N LYS A 96 3.17 -3.76 -3.91
CA LYS A 96 2.83 -4.51 -5.13
C LYS A 96 1.33 -4.49 -5.39
N MET A 97 0.53 -4.55 -4.34
CA MET A 97 -0.92 -4.44 -4.48
C MET A 97 -1.30 -3.06 -5.03
N GLY A 98 -0.66 -2.01 -4.51
CA GLY A 98 -0.89 -0.66 -5.01
C GLY A 98 -0.51 -0.51 -6.47
N ASP A 99 0.62 -1.08 -6.87
CA ASP A 99 1.08 -1.05 -8.27
C ASP A 99 0.09 -1.74 -9.19
N PHE A 100 -0.44 -2.87 -8.75
CA PHE A 100 -1.44 -3.59 -9.52
C PHE A 100 -2.70 -2.75 -9.73
N ILE A 101 -3.15 -2.09 -8.69
CA ILE A 101 -4.32 -1.23 -8.74
C ILE A 101 -4.12 -0.06 -9.71
N ILE A 102 -2.96 0.61 -9.64
CA ILE A 102 -2.70 1.74 -10.54
C ILE A 102 -2.58 1.28 -11.99
N ASN A 103 -2.02 0.10 -12.22
CA ASN A 103 -1.92 -0.45 -13.58
C ASN A 103 -3.29 -0.63 -14.20
N ILE A 104 -4.26 -1.10 -13.44
CA ILE A 104 -5.63 -1.23 -13.92
C ILE A 104 -6.21 0.13 -14.29
N SER A 105 -5.99 1.14 -13.44
CA SER A 105 -6.49 2.49 -13.70
C SER A 105 -5.85 3.11 -14.93
N GLN A 106 -4.56 2.86 -15.13
CA GLN A 106 -3.86 3.34 -16.34
C GLN A 106 -4.41 2.70 -17.59
N ASN A 107 -4.75 1.43 -17.54
CA ASN A 107 -5.36 0.75 -18.67
C ASN A 107 -6.76 1.28 -18.95
N LEU A 108 -7.53 1.59 -17.92
CA LEU A 108 -8.84 2.22 -18.09
C LEU A 108 -8.71 3.59 -18.76
N GLU A 109 -7.72 4.36 -18.32
CA GLU A 109 -7.45 5.67 -18.93
C GLU A 109 -7.14 5.53 -20.40
N LYS A 110 -6.28 4.59 -20.73
CA LYS A 110 -5.82 4.37 -22.11
C LYS A 110 -6.97 3.94 -23.03
N VAL A 111 -7.83 3.06 -22.54
CA VAL A 111 -8.91 2.48 -23.36
C VAL A 111 -10.11 3.42 -23.46
N PHE A 112 -10.48 4.09 -22.38
CA PHE A 112 -11.75 4.83 -22.33
C PHE A 112 -11.60 6.35 -22.39
N ILE A 113 -10.43 6.89 -22.18
CA ILE A 113 -10.23 8.34 -22.12
C ILE A 113 -9.25 8.83 -23.18
N LYS A 114 -8.08 8.23 -23.28
CA LYS A 114 -7.08 8.63 -24.25
C LYS A 114 -7.31 7.95 -25.57
N ARG A 115 -7.56 8.72 -26.56
CA ARG A 115 -7.84 8.19 -27.88
C ARG A 115 -6.93 8.77 -28.94
#